data_9a6cf5bfcb783df0bf74309c1004ef17
#
_entry.id   9a6cf5bfcb783df0bf74309c1004ef17
#
_cell.length_a   1.000
_cell.length_b   1.000
_cell.length_c   1.000
_cell.angle_alpha   90.00
_cell.angle_beta   90.00
_cell.angle_gamma   90.00
#
_symmetry.space_group_name_H-M   'P 1'
#
loop_
_entity.id
_entity.type
_entity.pdbx_description
1 polymer ?
#
loop_
_entity_poly.entity_id
_entity_poly.type
_entity_poly.pdbx_seq_one_letter_code
_entity_poly.pdbx_strand_id
1 'polypeptide(L)'
;HTVYDDNLNFCVKDGHELIDKPVGFQQTSQFHSGGTEQPTPKPKKGGCLKKIIIAAVVVVIGFVVLYRYLMNAATYLRAEPNSIVAAKCGGKTNVSIDYDGYIWIINHKPDWVTVDENDNDFELTFNPNTSGSMRQGTITIQSGSLLTQVELAQNANATFIKPSVSVLKFDKGGGRKTVNVETDGTKWTVEYPKFLDVETKGDGFVVEASSNDGDFRQGIITVTEDNVRTSINFQQAGKCPNCHGQGSMTCTICSGMGSTGYGMYYMQCGWCGGRGSINCAVCGGTGEKE
;
A
#
# COMPACT_ATOMS: atom_id res chain seq x y z
N HIS A 1 7.86 -24.82 -6.19
CA HIS A 1 7.35 -23.81 -7.13
C HIS A 1 5.98 -23.37 -6.62
N THR A 2 5.98 -22.35 -5.81
CA THR A 2 4.77 -21.63 -5.39
C THR A 2 4.39 -20.70 -6.53
N VAL A 3 3.23 -20.92 -7.12
CA VAL A 3 2.63 -20.01 -8.09
C VAL A 3 2.08 -18.83 -7.29
N TYR A 4 2.67 -17.67 -7.45
CA TYR A 4 2.11 -16.41 -6.94
C TYR A 4 0.95 -16.02 -7.87
N ASP A 5 -0.23 -15.87 -7.28
CA ASP A 5 -1.41 -15.35 -7.98
C ASP A 5 -1.26 -13.82 -8.06
N ASP A 6 -1.18 -13.27 -9.28
CA ASP A 6 -0.93 -11.86 -9.58
C ASP A 6 -2.15 -10.93 -9.29
N ASN A 7 -3.16 -11.41 -8.57
CA ASN A 7 -4.40 -10.67 -8.27
C ASN A 7 -4.44 -9.98 -6.90
N LEU A 8 -3.30 -9.83 -6.23
CA LEU A 8 -3.26 -9.01 -5.02
C LEU A 8 -3.35 -7.53 -5.40
N ASN A 9 -4.52 -6.93 -5.20
CA ASN A 9 -4.71 -5.49 -5.32
C ASN A 9 -3.78 -4.79 -4.32
N PHE A 10 -2.85 -4.00 -4.85
CA PHE A 10 -1.90 -3.22 -4.07
C PHE A 10 -2.61 -2.22 -3.16
N CYS A 11 -2.00 -1.95 -2.00
CA CYS A 11 -2.48 -0.93 -1.07
C CYS A 11 -2.42 0.46 -1.70
N VAL A 12 -3.50 0.87 -2.33
CA VAL A 12 -3.73 2.28 -2.67
C VAL A 12 -4.42 2.90 -1.46
N LYS A 13 -3.73 3.80 -0.77
CA LYS A 13 -4.35 4.64 0.27
C LYS A 13 -5.32 5.60 -0.39
N ASP A 14 -6.58 5.22 -0.46
CA ASP A 14 -7.64 6.15 -0.81
C ASP A 14 -7.84 7.11 0.37
N GLY A 15 -7.43 8.35 0.14
CA GLY A 15 -7.61 9.43 1.10
C GLY A 15 -9.09 9.84 1.21
N HIS A 16 -9.87 9.17 2.04
CA HIS A 16 -11.16 9.63 2.49
C HIS A 16 -11.13 9.98 3.97
N GLU A 17 -11.29 11.26 4.21
CA GLU A 17 -11.48 11.90 5.51
C GLU A 17 -12.76 11.36 6.16
N LEU A 18 -12.65 10.77 7.36
CA LEU A 18 -13.79 10.37 8.18
C LEU A 18 -14.44 11.62 8.76
N ILE A 19 -15.64 11.95 8.29
CA ILE A 19 -16.49 12.99 8.89
C ILE A 19 -17.32 12.33 10.00
N ASP A 20 -16.92 12.59 11.24
CA ASP A 20 -17.72 12.33 12.43
C ASP A 20 -18.93 13.26 12.45
N LYS A 21 -20.13 12.69 12.43
CA LYS A 21 -21.35 13.39 12.86
C LYS A 21 -22.06 12.58 13.93
N PRO A 22 -22.19 13.07 15.15
CA PRO A 22 -23.05 12.48 16.14
C PRO A 22 -24.50 12.89 15.90
N VAL A 23 -25.38 11.92 15.66
CA VAL A 23 -26.82 12.14 15.65
C VAL A 23 -27.34 11.90 17.05
N GLY A 24 -27.68 12.97 17.73
CA GLY A 24 -28.38 12.94 19.00
C GLY A 24 -29.87 12.62 18.83
N PHE A 25 -30.33 11.57 19.46
CA PHE A 25 -31.75 11.32 19.66
C PHE A 25 -32.23 12.05 20.91
N GLN A 26 -33.12 13.03 20.73
CA GLN A 26 -33.93 13.56 21.82
C GLN A 26 -35.25 12.79 21.92
N GLN A 27 -35.44 12.13 23.05
CA GLN A 27 -36.76 11.67 23.48
C GLN A 27 -37.51 12.84 24.14
N THR A 28 -38.63 13.19 23.60
CA THR A 28 -39.64 13.98 24.33
C THR A 28 -40.79 13.10 24.73
N SER A 29 -40.86 12.83 26.01
CA SER A 29 -42.05 12.29 26.67
C SER A 29 -43.01 13.43 26.97
N GLN A 30 -44.25 13.33 26.50
CA GLN A 30 -45.36 14.10 27.06
C GLN A 30 -46.43 13.17 27.62
N PHE A 31 -46.57 13.25 28.93
CA PHE A 31 -47.71 12.74 29.68
C PHE A 31 -48.93 13.63 29.44
N HIS A 32 -50.09 13.03 29.14
CA HIS A 32 -51.37 13.65 29.40
C HIS A 32 -52.26 12.65 30.14
N SER A 33 -52.59 13.01 31.36
CA SER A 33 -53.60 12.40 32.21
C SER A 33 -55.00 12.90 31.81
N GLY A 34 -55.94 12.00 31.64
CA GLY A 34 -57.32 12.31 31.49
C GLY A 34 -58.15 11.07 31.80
N GLY A 35 -58.63 11.01 33.04
CA GLY A 35 -59.47 9.92 33.50
C GLY A 35 -60.90 10.02 32.96
N THR A 36 -61.49 8.90 32.61
CA THR A 36 -62.91 8.67 32.63
C THR A 36 -63.14 7.18 32.96
N GLU A 37 -63.79 6.97 34.09
CA GLU A 37 -64.34 5.68 34.52
C GLU A 37 -65.38 5.19 33.54
N GLN A 38 -65.26 3.92 33.12
CA GLN A 38 -66.33 3.18 32.46
C GLN A 38 -66.38 1.70 32.95
N PRO A 39 -67.52 1.12 33.02
CA PRO A 39 -67.86 -0.01 33.92
C PRO A 39 -67.22 -1.32 33.43
N THR A 40 -66.84 -2.14 34.41
CA THR A 40 -66.28 -3.50 34.26
C THR A 40 -67.25 -4.46 33.56
N PRO A 41 -66.85 -5.09 32.44
CA PRO A 41 -67.61 -6.27 31.93
C PRO A 41 -67.09 -7.54 32.63
N LYS A 42 -68.01 -8.38 33.05
CA LYS A 42 -67.80 -9.69 33.68
C LYS A 42 -66.86 -10.59 32.84
N PRO A 43 -66.06 -11.45 33.49
CA PRO A 43 -65.11 -12.29 32.79
C PRO A 43 -65.79 -13.38 31.99
N LYS A 44 -65.72 -13.30 30.65
CA LYS A 44 -66.09 -14.42 29.77
C LYS A 44 -64.98 -15.50 29.86
N LYS A 45 -65.38 -16.71 30.14
CA LYS A 45 -64.61 -17.92 30.31
C LYS A 45 -63.48 -18.05 29.28
N GLY A 46 -62.25 -18.11 29.76
CA GLY A 46 -60.98 -18.15 28.98
C GLY A 46 -60.69 -19.47 28.23
N GLY A 47 -61.51 -19.80 27.25
CA GLY A 47 -61.29 -20.96 26.37
C GLY A 47 -60.56 -20.63 25.06
N CYS A 48 -60.66 -19.36 24.60
CA CYS A 48 -60.13 -18.98 23.34
C CYS A 48 -58.59 -18.65 23.42
N LEU A 49 -58.16 -18.03 24.54
CA LEU A 49 -56.75 -17.65 24.72
C LEU A 49 -55.78 -18.85 24.76
N LYS A 50 -56.21 -19.95 25.43
CA LYS A 50 -55.43 -21.19 25.47
C LYS A 50 -55.26 -21.82 24.08
N LYS A 51 -56.28 -21.80 23.24
CA LYS A 51 -56.24 -22.33 21.87
C LYS A 51 -55.35 -21.48 20.97
N ILE A 52 -55.35 -20.16 21.14
CA ILE A 52 -54.46 -19.23 20.39
C ILE A 52 -53.00 -19.45 20.80
N ILE A 53 -52.71 -19.60 22.11
CA ILE A 53 -51.35 -19.87 22.59
C ILE A 53 -50.84 -21.21 22.08
N ILE A 54 -51.66 -22.27 22.11
CA ILE A 54 -51.28 -23.59 21.59
C ILE A 54 -51.01 -23.52 20.07
N ALA A 55 -51.85 -22.82 19.30
CA ALA A 55 -51.65 -22.63 17.87
C ALA A 55 -50.35 -21.85 17.58
N ALA A 56 -50.04 -20.80 18.34
CA ALA A 56 -48.82 -20.04 18.21
C ALA A 56 -47.58 -20.89 18.52
N VAL A 57 -47.65 -21.71 19.57
CA VAL A 57 -46.51 -22.62 19.93
C VAL A 57 -46.30 -23.69 18.84
N VAL A 58 -47.36 -24.26 18.29
CA VAL A 58 -47.24 -25.25 17.19
C VAL A 58 -46.65 -24.60 15.94
N VAL A 59 -47.04 -23.38 15.61
CA VAL A 59 -46.42 -22.61 14.50
C VAL A 59 -44.95 -22.37 14.75
N VAL A 60 -44.56 -21.92 15.95
CA VAL A 60 -43.15 -21.69 16.29
C VAL A 60 -42.36 -22.99 16.24
N ILE A 61 -42.87 -24.10 16.78
CA ILE A 61 -42.22 -25.41 16.68
C ILE A 61 -42.08 -25.85 15.21
N GLY A 62 -43.13 -25.66 14.41
CA GLY A 62 -43.11 -25.95 12.97
C GLY A 62 -42.00 -25.14 12.23
N PHE A 63 -41.88 -23.85 12.53
CA PHE A 63 -40.82 -23.01 11.99
C PHE A 63 -39.43 -23.46 12.45
N VAL A 64 -39.24 -23.83 13.71
CA VAL A 64 -37.96 -24.34 14.23
C VAL A 64 -37.60 -25.66 13.58
N VAL A 65 -38.55 -26.57 13.39
CA VAL A 65 -38.29 -27.86 12.72
C VAL A 65 -37.98 -27.67 11.25
N LEU A 66 -38.75 -26.81 10.54
CA LEU A 66 -38.49 -26.47 9.14
C LEU A 66 -37.11 -25.80 8.98
N TYR A 67 -36.78 -24.84 9.85
CA TYR A 67 -35.47 -24.20 9.86
C TYR A 67 -34.34 -25.22 10.06
N ARG A 68 -34.49 -26.13 11.05
CA ARG A 68 -33.52 -27.21 11.27
C ARG A 68 -33.39 -28.14 10.06
N TYR A 69 -34.52 -28.48 9.41
CA TYR A 69 -34.51 -29.30 8.19
C TYR A 69 -33.78 -28.62 7.03
N LEU A 70 -34.08 -27.36 6.76
CA LEU A 70 -33.43 -26.58 5.70
C LEU A 70 -31.96 -26.38 5.96
N MET A 71 -31.56 -26.13 7.22
CA MET A 71 -30.16 -25.98 7.60
C MET A 71 -29.33 -27.26 7.49
N ASN A 72 -29.99 -28.43 7.54
CA ASN A 72 -29.31 -29.73 7.40
C ASN A 72 -29.32 -30.29 5.96
N ALA A 73 -29.84 -29.58 4.99
CA ALA A 73 -30.02 -30.07 3.63
C ALA A 73 -28.77 -29.97 2.75
N ALA A 74 -27.71 -29.27 3.21
CA ALA A 74 -26.48 -29.14 2.45
C ALA A 74 -25.73 -30.47 2.34
N THR A 75 -25.30 -30.82 1.12
CA THR A 75 -24.48 -32.03 0.82
C THR A 75 -23.04 -31.69 0.48
N TYR A 76 -22.76 -30.45 0.06
CA TYR A 76 -21.43 -29.94 -0.11
C TYR A 76 -21.32 -28.46 0.27
N LEU A 77 -20.11 -28.06 0.65
CA LEU A 77 -19.74 -26.68 0.98
C LEU A 77 -18.25 -26.50 0.70
N ARG A 78 -17.90 -25.53 -0.12
CA ARG A 78 -16.50 -25.19 -0.46
C ARG A 78 -16.30 -23.69 -0.43
N ALA A 79 -15.11 -23.28 -0.07
CA ALA A 79 -14.66 -21.91 -0.11
C ALA A 79 -13.38 -21.82 -0.94
N GLU A 80 -13.32 -20.88 -1.87
CA GLU A 80 -12.14 -20.70 -2.71
C GLU A 80 -11.79 -19.20 -2.86
N PRO A 81 -10.52 -18.83 -2.62
CA PRO A 81 -9.42 -19.70 -2.18
C PRO A 81 -9.60 -20.20 -0.73
N ASN A 82 -9.08 -21.37 -0.44
CA ASN A 82 -9.13 -21.97 0.91
C ASN A 82 -7.92 -21.57 1.78
N SER A 83 -6.95 -20.86 1.22
CA SER A 83 -5.79 -20.30 1.93
C SER A 83 -5.41 -18.97 1.32
N ILE A 84 -5.17 -17.96 2.17
CA ILE A 84 -4.85 -16.59 1.77
C ILE A 84 -3.66 -16.10 2.58
N VAL A 85 -2.67 -15.54 1.89
CA VAL A 85 -1.55 -14.84 2.50
C VAL A 85 -1.65 -13.36 2.15
N ALA A 86 -1.95 -12.52 3.14
CA ALA A 86 -2.07 -11.09 2.99
C ALA A 86 -0.73 -10.36 3.23
N ALA A 87 -0.54 -9.25 2.55
CA ALA A 87 0.57 -8.33 2.77
C ALA A 87 0.52 -7.69 4.17
N LYS A 88 1.64 -7.14 4.63
CA LYS A 88 1.71 -6.41 5.91
C LYS A 88 0.73 -5.23 5.96
N CYS A 89 0.62 -4.46 4.88
CA CYS A 89 -0.28 -3.32 4.80
C CYS A 89 -1.77 -3.69 4.84
N GLY A 90 -2.09 -4.98 4.70
CA GLY A 90 -3.46 -5.46 4.56
C GLY A 90 -3.90 -5.49 3.10
N GLY A 91 -5.17 -5.18 2.87
CA GLY A 91 -5.78 -5.20 1.53
C GLY A 91 -7.11 -5.92 1.53
N LYS A 92 -7.67 -6.10 0.34
CA LYS A 92 -8.96 -6.75 0.13
C LYS A 92 -8.82 -7.95 -0.80
N THR A 93 -9.60 -8.97 -0.56
CA THR A 93 -9.70 -10.14 -1.42
C THR A 93 -11.08 -10.79 -1.30
N ASN A 94 -11.53 -11.47 -2.33
CA ASN A 94 -12.81 -12.16 -2.34
C ASN A 94 -12.62 -13.66 -2.13
N VAL A 95 -13.57 -14.27 -1.44
CA VAL A 95 -13.69 -15.72 -1.28
C VAL A 95 -15.06 -16.14 -1.80
N SER A 96 -15.07 -16.98 -2.82
CA SER A 96 -16.28 -17.55 -3.38
C SER A 96 -16.73 -18.75 -2.58
N ILE A 97 -18.05 -18.89 -2.39
CA ILE A 97 -18.68 -20.01 -1.70
C ILE A 97 -19.48 -20.81 -2.71
N ASP A 98 -19.14 -22.08 -2.84
CA ASP A 98 -19.87 -23.06 -3.63
C ASP A 98 -20.56 -24.06 -2.67
N TYR A 99 -21.88 -24.08 -2.71
CA TYR A 99 -22.70 -24.87 -1.78
C TYR A 99 -24.05 -25.20 -2.40
N ASP A 100 -24.68 -26.27 -1.93
CA ASP A 100 -26.02 -26.68 -2.32
C ASP A 100 -27.06 -26.56 -1.19
N GLY A 101 -26.66 -25.95 -0.07
CA GLY A 101 -27.54 -25.66 1.06
C GLY A 101 -28.47 -24.47 0.81
N TYR A 102 -29.28 -24.18 1.80
CA TYR A 102 -30.23 -23.07 1.75
C TYR A 102 -29.59 -21.72 2.10
N ILE A 103 -28.63 -21.76 3.01
CA ILE A 103 -27.89 -20.60 3.50
C ILE A 103 -26.52 -21.04 4.00
N TRP A 104 -25.56 -20.15 3.93
CA TRP A 104 -24.28 -20.28 4.62
C TRP A 104 -24.10 -19.10 5.58
N ILE A 105 -23.27 -19.30 6.61
CA ILE A 105 -22.95 -18.29 7.62
C ILE A 105 -21.46 -18.41 8.00
N ILE A 106 -20.89 -17.29 8.45
CA ILE A 106 -19.55 -17.28 9.05
C ILE A 106 -19.68 -17.47 10.55
N ASN A 107 -19.21 -18.60 11.06
CA ASN A 107 -19.24 -18.94 12.48
C ASN A 107 -18.10 -18.32 13.28
N HIS A 108 -16.94 -18.17 12.65
CA HIS A 108 -15.76 -17.65 13.30
C HIS A 108 -14.87 -16.92 12.29
N LYS A 109 -14.28 -15.81 12.74
CA LYS A 109 -13.25 -15.07 12.02
C LYS A 109 -12.28 -14.39 13.00
N PRO A 110 -11.04 -14.13 12.61
CA PRO A 110 -10.11 -13.34 13.42
C PRO A 110 -10.56 -11.87 13.54
N ASP A 111 -10.23 -11.22 14.67
CA ASP A 111 -10.60 -9.81 14.92
C ASP A 111 -9.91 -8.81 13.98
N TRP A 112 -8.79 -9.20 13.38
CA TRP A 112 -8.02 -8.39 12.45
C TRP A 112 -8.50 -8.45 11.00
N VAL A 113 -9.63 -9.13 10.76
CA VAL A 113 -10.27 -9.25 9.44
C VAL A 113 -11.71 -8.77 9.53
N THR A 114 -12.10 -7.91 8.60
CA THR A 114 -13.50 -7.54 8.37
C THR A 114 -14.04 -8.33 7.20
N VAL A 115 -15.28 -8.76 7.29
CA VAL A 115 -15.98 -9.53 6.26
C VAL A 115 -17.20 -8.76 5.82
N ASP A 116 -17.39 -8.66 4.52
CA ASP A 116 -18.59 -8.14 3.86
C ASP A 116 -19.21 -9.26 3.02
N GLU A 117 -20.37 -9.76 3.47
CA GLU A 117 -21.03 -10.96 2.93
C GLU A 117 -21.95 -10.60 1.77
N ASN A 118 -21.89 -11.34 0.67
CA ASN A 118 -22.81 -11.33 -0.47
C ASN A 118 -23.49 -12.70 -0.61
N ASP A 119 -24.29 -12.91 -1.65
CA ASP A 119 -25.07 -14.14 -1.81
C ASP A 119 -24.19 -15.41 -1.93
N ASN A 120 -23.12 -15.36 -2.74
CA ASN A 120 -22.26 -16.52 -3.06
C ASN A 120 -20.77 -16.25 -2.84
N ASP A 121 -20.42 -15.12 -2.22
CA ASP A 121 -19.05 -14.75 -1.90
C ASP A 121 -19.00 -13.84 -0.67
N PHE A 122 -17.82 -13.57 -0.19
CA PHE A 122 -17.58 -12.49 0.76
C PHE A 122 -16.25 -11.81 0.49
N GLU A 123 -16.23 -10.48 0.68
CA GLU A 123 -15.01 -9.69 0.64
C GLU A 123 -14.34 -9.70 2.01
N LEU A 124 -13.07 -10.05 2.03
CA LEU A 124 -12.19 -9.93 3.19
C LEU A 124 -11.41 -8.62 3.11
N THR A 125 -11.46 -7.84 4.17
CA THR A 125 -10.57 -6.69 4.37
C THR A 125 -9.62 -7.00 5.51
N PHE A 126 -8.32 -7.01 5.21
CA PHE A 126 -7.25 -7.22 6.17
C PHE A 126 -6.76 -5.87 6.71
N ASN A 127 -6.83 -5.67 8.02
CA ASN A 127 -6.21 -4.51 8.64
C ASN A 127 -4.68 -4.63 8.61
N PRO A 128 -3.92 -3.52 8.55
CA PRO A 128 -2.46 -3.57 8.59
C PRO A 128 -1.92 -4.34 9.78
N ASN A 129 -0.90 -5.16 9.56
CA ASN A 129 -0.24 -5.91 10.61
C ASN A 129 0.89 -5.08 11.25
N THR A 130 0.61 -4.51 12.41
CA THR A 130 1.57 -3.70 13.18
C THR A 130 2.17 -4.46 14.36
N SER A 131 1.91 -5.76 14.49
CA SER A 131 2.34 -6.57 15.64
C SER A 131 3.83 -6.92 15.65
N GLY A 132 4.53 -6.75 14.50
CA GLY A 132 5.92 -7.17 14.33
C GLY A 132 6.11 -8.68 14.16
N SER A 133 5.02 -9.46 14.12
CA SER A 133 5.03 -10.91 13.93
C SER A 133 4.00 -11.31 12.87
N MET A 134 4.29 -12.37 12.11
CA MET A 134 3.30 -12.98 11.22
C MET A 134 2.11 -13.42 12.07
N ARG A 135 0.90 -13.09 11.62
CA ARG A 135 -0.33 -13.56 12.29
C ARG A 135 -1.06 -14.54 11.41
N GLN A 136 -1.68 -15.52 12.06
CA GLN A 136 -2.44 -16.57 11.41
C GLN A 136 -3.81 -16.69 12.04
N GLY A 137 -4.78 -17.16 11.29
CA GLY A 137 -6.13 -17.37 11.75
C GLY A 137 -6.93 -18.16 10.74
N THR A 138 -8.17 -18.45 11.08
CA THR A 138 -9.05 -19.26 10.25
C THR A 138 -10.44 -18.63 10.23
N ILE A 139 -11.04 -18.56 9.06
CA ILE A 139 -12.48 -18.29 8.93
C ILE A 139 -13.18 -19.64 8.85
N THR A 140 -14.17 -19.85 9.68
CA THR A 140 -15.01 -21.05 9.65
C THR A 140 -16.37 -20.71 9.09
N ILE A 141 -16.76 -21.39 8.03
CA ILE A 141 -18.01 -21.21 7.29
C ILE A 141 -18.87 -22.46 7.48
N GLN A 142 -20.15 -22.26 7.68
CA GLN A 142 -21.11 -23.33 7.88
C GLN A 142 -22.28 -23.22 6.91
N SER A 143 -22.70 -24.37 6.36
CA SER A 143 -23.99 -24.53 5.69
C SER A 143 -24.62 -25.85 6.15
N GLY A 144 -25.76 -25.75 6.81
CA GLY A 144 -26.37 -26.90 7.45
C GLY A 144 -25.48 -27.50 8.54
N SER A 145 -25.14 -28.78 8.39
CA SER A 145 -24.20 -29.49 9.26
C SER A 145 -22.74 -29.48 8.77
N LEU A 146 -22.51 -28.95 7.55
CA LEU A 146 -21.19 -28.91 6.93
C LEU A 146 -20.41 -27.69 7.41
N LEU A 147 -19.10 -27.90 7.56
CA LEU A 147 -18.13 -26.85 7.89
C LEU A 147 -17.02 -26.86 6.85
N THR A 148 -16.59 -25.67 6.42
CA THR A 148 -15.38 -25.46 5.66
C THR A 148 -14.54 -24.35 6.29
N GLN A 149 -13.25 -24.31 5.96
CA GLN A 149 -12.34 -23.35 6.54
C GLN A 149 -11.50 -22.66 5.46
N VAL A 150 -11.25 -21.37 5.67
CA VAL A 150 -10.28 -20.59 4.92
C VAL A 150 -9.14 -20.24 5.87
N GLU A 151 -7.94 -20.71 5.56
CA GLU A 151 -6.73 -20.41 6.32
C GLU A 151 -6.22 -19.02 5.93
N LEU A 152 -5.92 -18.20 6.93
CA LEU A 152 -5.41 -16.85 6.75
C LEU A 152 -4.03 -16.72 7.37
N ALA A 153 -3.12 -16.12 6.63
CA ALA A 153 -1.85 -15.65 7.14
C ALA A 153 -1.65 -14.19 6.72
N GLN A 154 -0.96 -13.40 7.54
CA GLN A 154 -0.57 -12.05 7.17
C GLN A 154 0.86 -11.76 7.55
N ASN A 155 1.63 -11.24 6.60
CA ASN A 155 3.04 -10.94 6.76
C ASN A 155 3.29 -9.93 7.88
N ALA A 156 4.42 -10.12 8.59
CA ALA A 156 4.92 -9.18 9.59
C ALA A 156 5.73 -8.05 8.98
N ASN A 157 6.40 -8.33 7.86
CA ASN A 157 7.35 -7.44 7.21
C ASN A 157 6.90 -7.14 5.77
N ALA A 158 7.33 -6.00 5.25
CA ALA A 158 7.25 -5.72 3.83
C ALA A 158 8.07 -6.75 3.05
N THR A 159 7.60 -7.12 1.86
CA THR A 159 8.30 -8.04 0.96
C THR A 159 8.98 -7.31 -0.20
N PHE A 160 8.51 -6.11 -0.52
CA PHE A 160 9.14 -5.24 -1.51
C PHE A 160 9.01 -3.75 -1.16
N ILE A 161 9.91 -2.96 -1.72
CA ILE A 161 9.84 -1.50 -1.76
C ILE A 161 10.40 -1.03 -3.11
N LYS A 162 9.64 -0.22 -3.85
CA LYS A 162 9.94 0.17 -5.22
C LYS A 162 9.68 1.65 -5.46
N PRO A 163 10.73 2.47 -5.54
CA PRO A 163 10.62 3.85 -5.99
C PRO A 163 10.25 3.94 -7.48
N SER A 164 9.54 4.98 -7.85
CA SER A 164 9.12 5.24 -9.24
C SER A 164 10.29 5.49 -10.20
N VAL A 165 11.49 5.77 -9.66
CA VAL A 165 12.72 5.99 -10.45
C VAL A 165 13.91 5.35 -9.77
N SER A 166 14.88 4.91 -10.56
CA SER A 166 16.18 4.39 -10.08
C SER A 166 17.32 5.43 -10.19
N VAL A 167 17.08 6.53 -10.92
CA VAL A 167 18.05 7.63 -11.09
C VAL A 167 17.32 8.95 -11.02
N LEU A 168 17.82 9.87 -10.21
CA LEU A 168 17.40 11.26 -10.14
C LEU A 168 18.52 12.15 -10.69
N LYS A 169 18.26 12.81 -11.81
CA LYS A 169 19.19 13.76 -12.43
C LYS A 169 18.68 15.18 -12.23
N PHE A 170 19.56 16.07 -11.82
CA PHE A 170 19.30 17.49 -11.68
C PHE A 170 20.30 18.28 -12.53
N ASP A 171 19.78 19.34 -13.13
CA ASP A 171 20.64 20.33 -13.77
C ASP A 171 21.44 21.12 -12.73
N LYS A 172 22.41 21.91 -13.17
CA LYS A 172 23.22 22.77 -12.31
C LYS A 172 22.38 23.72 -11.45
N GLY A 173 21.24 24.21 -11.98
CA GLY A 173 20.32 25.09 -11.24
C GLY A 173 19.59 24.42 -10.09
N GLY A 174 19.61 23.09 -10.01
CA GLY A 174 18.87 22.34 -8.99
C GLY A 174 17.39 22.24 -9.28
N GLY A 175 16.58 22.26 -8.23
CA GLY A 175 15.11 22.20 -8.31
C GLY A 175 14.50 21.12 -7.46
N ARG A 176 13.24 20.78 -7.73
CA ARG A 176 12.45 19.80 -6.96
C ARG A 176 11.98 18.66 -7.87
N LYS A 177 12.07 17.42 -7.37
CA LYS A 177 11.55 16.23 -8.04
C LYS A 177 10.84 15.33 -7.05
N THR A 178 9.70 14.78 -7.46
CA THR A 178 8.91 13.86 -6.64
C THR A 178 9.25 12.42 -7.02
N VAL A 179 9.36 11.57 -6.00
CA VAL A 179 9.52 10.13 -6.12
C VAL A 179 8.37 9.47 -5.39
N ASN A 180 7.57 8.69 -6.08
CA ASN A 180 6.55 7.84 -5.47
C ASN A 180 7.20 6.52 -5.03
N VAL A 181 6.71 5.95 -3.94
CA VAL A 181 7.19 4.68 -3.36
C VAL A 181 6.04 3.70 -3.29
N GLU A 182 6.18 2.60 -3.99
CA GLU A 182 5.27 1.46 -3.94
C GLU A 182 5.82 0.42 -2.96
N THR A 183 5.00 -0.04 -2.03
CA THR A 183 5.38 -1.05 -1.04
C THR A 183 4.15 -1.82 -0.55
N ASP A 184 4.33 -3.05 -0.12
CA ASP A 184 3.34 -3.84 0.61
C ASP A 184 3.49 -3.74 2.14
N GLY A 185 4.31 -2.78 2.58
CA GLY A 185 4.53 -2.46 3.97
C GLY A 185 3.62 -1.36 4.52
N THR A 186 4.02 -0.75 5.63
CA THR A 186 3.21 0.27 6.33
C THR A 186 3.94 1.57 6.57
N LYS A 187 5.28 1.53 6.64
CA LYS A 187 6.10 2.70 6.97
C LYS A 187 7.54 2.51 6.52
N TRP A 188 7.98 3.33 5.61
CA TRP A 188 9.36 3.37 5.10
C TRP A 188 10.11 4.62 5.55
N THR A 189 11.41 4.57 5.43
CA THR A 189 12.33 5.66 5.74
C THR A 189 13.25 5.95 4.57
N VAL A 190 13.76 7.19 4.48
CA VAL A 190 14.68 7.63 3.43
C VAL A 190 15.97 8.14 4.06
N GLU A 191 17.10 7.59 3.63
CA GLU A 191 18.44 8.10 3.91
C GLU A 191 18.97 8.77 2.65
N TYR A 192 19.57 9.95 2.79
CA TYR A 192 20.01 10.76 1.65
C TYR A 192 21.27 11.58 1.98
N PRO A 193 22.03 12.00 0.96
CA PRO A 193 23.19 12.87 1.14
C PRO A 193 22.83 14.22 1.78
N LYS A 194 23.66 14.73 2.68
CA LYS A 194 23.43 15.97 3.45
C LYS A 194 23.23 17.24 2.61
N PHE A 195 23.58 17.22 1.34
CA PHE A 195 23.41 18.36 0.43
C PHE A 195 22.04 18.36 -0.28
N LEU A 196 21.17 17.41 0.06
CA LEU A 196 19.81 17.35 -0.42
C LEU A 196 18.85 17.67 0.74
N ASP A 197 17.73 18.28 0.40
CA ASP A 197 16.57 18.35 1.28
C ASP A 197 15.54 17.35 0.79
N VAL A 198 15.01 16.54 1.70
CA VAL A 198 14.00 15.53 1.39
C VAL A 198 12.83 15.65 2.34
N GLU A 199 11.65 15.81 1.75
CA GLU A 199 10.38 15.89 2.47
C GLU A 199 9.51 14.69 2.10
N THR A 200 9.10 13.88 3.08
CA THR A 200 8.14 12.78 2.87
C THR A 200 6.74 13.34 2.75
N LYS A 201 5.99 12.93 1.72
CA LYS A 201 4.64 13.39 1.46
C LYS A 201 3.78 12.29 0.84
N GLY A 202 2.74 11.86 1.57
CA GLY A 202 1.87 10.77 1.11
C GLY A 202 2.64 9.49 0.91
N ASP A 203 2.48 8.87 -0.26
CA ASP A 203 3.13 7.62 -0.64
C ASP A 203 4.48 7.84 -1.33
N GLY A 204 5.09 8.99 -1.12
CA GLY A 204 6.36 9.32 -1.74
C GLY A 204 7.14 10.38 -0.98
N PHE A 205 8.15 10.94 -1.63
CA PHE A 205 8.96 12.02 -1.11
C PHE A 205 9.37 13.00 -2.21
N VAL A 206 9.62 14.24 -1.81
CA VAL A 206 10.14 15.29 -2.68
C VAL A 206 11.61 15.47 -2.36
N VAL A 207 12.45 15.41 -3.38
CA VAL A 207 13.87 15.73 -3.29
C VAL A 207 14.09 17.13 -3.82
N GLU A 208 14.70 17.99 -3.03
CA GLU A 208 15.12 19.32 -3.42
C GLU A 208 16.66 19.38 -3.45
N ALA A 209 17.18 19.80 -4.60
CA ALA A 209 18.60 20.06 -4.77
C ALA A 209 18.81 21.56 -5.00
N SER A 210 19.66 22.18 -4.21
CA SER A 210 20.11 23.56 -4.42
C SER A 210 21.00 23.67 -5.66
N SER A 211 21.19 24.89 -6.18
CA SER A 211 22.14 25.13 -7.29
C SER A 211 23.54 24.60 -6.96
N ASN A 212 24.23 24.08 -7.97
CA ASN A 212 25.58 23.51 -7.87
C ASN A 212 26.59 24.27 -8.70
N ASP A 213 27.24 25.27 -8.09
CA ASP A 213 28.34 26.02 -8.74
C ASP A 213 29.72 25.33 -8.58
N GLY A 214 29.75 24.20 -7.88
CA GLY A 214 30.91 23.34 -7.70
C GLY A 214 31.03 22.25 -8.77
N ASP A 215 31.80 21.23 -8.43
CA ASP A 215 31.97 20.05 -9.28
C ASP A 215 30.70 19.22 -9.40
N PHE A 216 30.60 18.39 -10.45
CA PHE A 216 29.57 17.36 -10.57
C PHE A 216 29.46 16.58 -9.27
N ARG A 217 28.23 16.45 -8.74
CA ARG A 217 27.99 15.70 -7.51
C ARG A 217 27.04 14.55 -7.74
N GLN A 218 27.28 13.48 -7.02
CA GLN A 218 26.50 12.28 -7.04
C GLN A 218 26.32 11.73 -5.64
N GLY A 219 25.33 10.89 -5.46
CA GLY A 219 25.06 10.24 -4.19
C GLY A 219 24.04 9.14 -4.35
N ILE A 220 23.72 8.52 -3.24
CA ILE A 220 22.72 7.45 -3.17
C ILE A 220 21.64 7.90 -2.20
N ILE A 221 20.39 7.82 -2.63
CA ILE A 221 19.22 7.92 -1.77
C ILE A 221 18.76 6.49 -1.52
N THR A 222 18.66 6.10 -0.26
CA THR A 222 18.25 4.74 0.13
C THR A 222 16.88 4.79 0.76
N VAL A 223 15.95 3.98 0.26
CA VAL A 223 14.62 3.80 0.83
C VAL A 223 14.56 2.44 1.48
N THR A 224 14.13 2.39 2.73
CA THR A 224 14.15 1.16 3.54
C THR A 224 12.81 1.00 4.27
N GLU A 225 12.28 -0.19 4.26
CA GLU A 225 11.19 -0.63 5.11
C GLU A 225 11.46 -2.05 5.62
N ASP A 226 11.40 -2.23 6.94
CA ASP A 226 11.74 -3.50 7.58
C ASP A 226 13.10 -4.05 7.10
N ASN A 227 13.09 -5.19 6.42
CA ASN A 227 14.28 -5.84 5.89
C ASN A 227 14.51 -5.60 4.39
N VAL A 228 13.62 -4.86 3.72
CA VAL A 228 13.77 -4.54 2.30
C VAL A 228 14.36 -3.15 2.11
N ARG A 229 15.29 -3.07 1.16
CA ARG A 229 16.03 -1.85 0.86
C ARG A 229 16.20 -1.68 -0.64
N THR A 230 16.06 -0.45 -1.11
CA THR A 230 16.34 -0.08 -2.50
C THR A 230 17.09 1.24 -2.57
N SER A 231 17.73 1.49 -3.70
CA SER A 231 18.58 2.66 -3.88
C SER A 231 18.24 3.42 -5.15
N ILE A 232 18.30 4.75 -5.06
CA ILE A 232 18.15 5.67 -6.17
C ILE A 232 19.48 6.41 -6.34
N ASN A 233 20.05 6.38 -7.54
CA ASN A 233 21.25 7.12 -7.84
C ASN A 233 20.90 8.60 -8.07
N PHE A 234 21.46 9.46 -7.27
CA PHE A 234 21.36 10.91 -7.44
C PHE A 234 22.54 11.43 -8.25
N GLN A 235 22.28 12.31 -9.20
CA GLN A 235 23.25 13.00 -10.01
C GLN A 235 22.84 14.46 -10.20
N GLN A 236 23.77 15.38 -10.02
CA GLN A 236 23.54 16.78 -10.36
C GLN A 236 24.69 17.34 -11.17
N ALA A 237 24.35 17.97 -12.28
CA ALA A 237 25.29 18.65 -13.14
C ALA A 237 26.11 19.70 -12.36
N GLY A 238 27.34 19.87 -12.78
CA GLY A 238 28.29 20.81 -12.18
C GLY A 238 29.50 20.96 -13.05
N LYS A 239 30.56 21.59 -12.52
CA LYS A 239 31.84 21.68 -13.20
C LYS A 239 32.39 20.29 -13.46
N CYS A 240 33.00 20.10 -14.61
CA CYS A 240 33.67 18.87 -14.92
C CYS A 240 34.87 18.68 -13.95
N PRO A 241 34.94 17.57 -13.20
CA PRO A 241 35.99 17.38 -12.19
C PRO A 241 37.37 17.23 -12.81
N ASN A 242 37.46 16.87 -14.09
CA ASN A 242 38.74 16.66 -14.78
C ASN A 242 39.38 17.96 -15.26
N CYS A 243 38.60 18.95 -15.72
CA CYS A 243 39.08 20.25 -16.16
C CYS A 243 38.63 21.40 -15.26
N HIS A 244 37.97 21.13 -14.13
CA HIS A 244 37.50 22.11 -13.17
C HIS A 244 36.64 23.23 -13.80
N GLY A 245 35.88 22.90 -14.82
CA GLY A 245 34.98 23.84 -15.51
C GLY A 245 35.63 24.57 -16.69
N GLN A 246 36.88 24.33 -16.99
CA GLN A 246 37.59 25.03 -18.06
C GLN A 246 37.23 24.50 -19.48
N GLY A 247 36.66 23.33 -19.60
CA GLY A 247 36.39 22.68 -20.90
C GLY A 247 37.65 22.18 -21.62
N SER A 248 38.82 22.64 -21.22
CA SER A 248 40.09 22.28 -21.84
C SER A 248 41.12 21.87 -20.80
N MET A 249 42.14 21.15 -21.25
CA MET A 249 43.28 20.70 -20.46
C MET A 249 44.55 21.09 -21.17
N THR A 250 45.63 21.31 -20.40
CA THR A 250 46.96 21.57 -20.95
C THR A 250 47.41 20.42 -21.84
N CYS A 251 47.87 20.72 -23.04
CA CYS A 251 48.43 19.70 -23.91
C CYS A 251 49.73 19.13 -23.32
N THR A 252 49.71 17.85 -22.98
CA THR A 252 50.89 17.19 -22.38
C THR A 252 52.07 17.02 -23.34
N ILE A 253 51.79 16.94 -24.65
CA ILE A 253 52.84 16.77 -25.67
C ILE A 253 53.73 17.99 -25.78
N CYS A 254 53.16 19.20 -25.69
CA CYS A 254 53.93 20.45 -25.76
C CYS A 254 53.95 21.20 -24.42
N SER A 255 53.47 20.58 -23.35
CA SER A 255 53.42 21.18 -22.01
C SER A 255 52.74 22.56 -22.01
N GLY A 256 51.71 22.75 -22.85
CA GLY A 256 50.98 24.01 -22.98
C GLY A 256 51.62 25.06 -23.91
N MET A 257 52.80 24.80 -24.48
CA MET A 257 53.51 25.76 -25.32
C MET A 257 52.94 25.92 -26.74
N GLY A 258 52.07 24.98 -27.18
CA GLY A 258 51.50 24.98 -28.53
C GLY A 258 52.54 24.56 -29.62
N SER A 259 53.81 24.43 -29.27
CA SER A 259 54.89 24.05 -30.16
C SER A 259 55.77 22.97 -29.56
N THR A 260 56.40 22.19 -30.40
CA THR A 260 57.39 21.17 -30.04
C THR A 260 58.67 21.37 -30.85
N GLY A 261 59.82 21.19 -30.23
CA GLY A 261 61.12 21.35 -30.93
C GLY A 261 62.28 21.61 -29.98
N TYR A 262 63.50 21.61 -30.56
CA TYR A 262 64.76 21.89 -29.83
C TYR A 262 65.51 23.01 -30.51
N GLY A 263 66.02 23.93 -29.76
CA GLY A 263 66.87 25.04 -30.26
C GLY A 263 66.07 26.05 -31.10
N MET A 264 66.50 26.35 -32.30
CA MET A 264 65.83 27.30 -33.22
C MET A 264 64.72 26.64 -34.08
N TYR A 265 64.46 25.36 -33.93
CA TYR A 265 63.42 24.63 -34.72
C TYR A 265 62.19 24.31 -33.86
N TYR A 266 61.26 25.25 -33.84
CA TYR A 266 59.96 25.04 -33.24
C TYR A 266 58.92 24.74 -34.31
N MET A 267 58.23 23.61 -34.19
CA MET A 267 57.11 23.26 -35.05
C MET A 267 55.83 23.31 -34.26
N GLN A 268 54.77 23.66 -34.90
CA GLN A 268 53.44 23.61 -34.31
C GLN A 268 53.15 22.22 -33.76
N CYS A 269 52.67 22.14 -32.53
CA CYS A 269 52.31 20.86 -31.93
C CYS A 269 51.12 20.27 -32.70
N GLY A 270 51.33 19.15 -33.39
CA GLY A 270 50.29 18.50 -34.19
C GLY A 270 49.12 17.96 -33.35
N TRP A 271 49.36 17.65 -32.06
CA TRP A 271 48.36 17.13 -31.17
C TRP A 271 47.30 18.17 -30.76
N CYS A 272 47.71 19.37 -30.40
CA CYS A 272 46.79 20.45 -30.02
C CYS A 272 46.60 21.49 -31.13
N GLY A 273 47.18 21.27 -32.31
CA GLY A 273 47.11 22.22 -33.42
C GLY A 273 47.63 23.60 -33.08
N GLY A 274 48.69 23.68 -32.25
CA GLY A 274 49.33 24.94 -31.84
C GLY A 274 48.62 25.68 -30.69
N ARG A 275 47.53 25.20 -30.18
CA ARG A 275 46.73 25.87 -29.12
C ARG A 275 47.32 25.78 -27.71
N GLY A 276 48.21 24.85 -27.47
CA GLY A 276 48.74 24.57 -26.13
C GLY A 276 47.76 23.83 -25.23
N SER A 277 46.52 23.71 -25.63
CA SER A 277 45.45 23.02 -24.90
C SER A 277 44.65 22.07 -25.81
N ILE A 278 44.01 21.09 -25.21
CA ILE A 278 43.12 20.13 -25.85
C ILE A 278 41.75 20.15 -25.16
N ASN A 279 40.68 19.81 -25.85
CA ASN A 279 39.39 19.69 -25.22
C ASN A 279 39.41 18.58 -24.14
N CYS A 280 38.74 18.83 -23.04
CA CYS A 280 38.59 17.81 -22.00
C CYS A 280 37.73 16.67 -22.50
N ALA A 281 38.27 15.47 -22.56
CA ALA A 281 37.54 14.29 -23.05
C ALA A 281 36.36 13.88 -22.17
N VAL A 282 36.37 14.23 -20.87
CA VAL A 282 35.32 13.88 -19.93
C VAL A 282 34.04 14.69 -20.14
N CYS A 283 34.16 15.96 -20.53
CA CYS A 283 33.05 16.86 -20.77
C CYS A 283 32.90 17.27 -22.24
N GLY A 284 33.70 16.71 -23.15
CA GLY A 284 33.65 17.07 -24.56
C GLY A 284 33.99 18.52 -24.87
N GLY A 285 34.61 19.26 -23.93
CA GLY A 285 34.94 20.67 -24.08
C GLY A 285 33.94 21.66 -23.49
N THR A 286 32.83 21.19 -22.91
CA THR A 286 31.80 22.06 -22.32
C THR A 286 32.20 22.70 -20.99
N GLY A 287 33.12 22.08 -20.27
CA GLY A 287 33.46 22.46 -18.90
C GLY A 287 32.51 21.95 -17.85
N GLU A 288 31.37 21.35 -18.25
CA GLU A 288 30.36 20.81 -17.36
C GLU A 288 30.24 19.30 -17.52
N LYS A 289 29.85 18.61 -16.45
CA LYS A 289 29.47 17.19 -16.45
C LYS A 289 28.03 17.06 -16.06
N GLU A 290 27.26 16.34 -16.85
CA GLU A 290 25.87 16.00 -16.62
C GLU A 290 25.73 14.59 -16.00
#